data_b115a4b2b25787115434cb6e9b176c87
#
_entry.id   b115a4b2b25787115434cb6e9b176c87
#
_cell.length_a   1.000
_cell.length_b   1.000
_cell.length_c   1.000
_cell.angle_alpha   90.00
_cell.angle_beta   90.00
_cell.angle_gamma   90.00
#
_symmetry.space_group_name_H-M   'P 1'
#
loop_
_entity.id
_entity.type
_entity.pdbx_description
1 polymer ?
#
loop_
_entity_poly.entity_id
_entity_poly.type
_entity_poly.pdbx_seq_one_letter_code
_entity_poly.pdbx_strand_id
1 'polypeptide(L)'
;MDAASHHLIVHREQNPVLERDSDGRATRILLLNFCTAPMRAFHLSWIAFFLSFVAWFGIAPLMAIVRDDLKLTKVQIGNTVIASVAITIFARLLAGWLCDRFGPRRTYSALLILGALPVMGIGLSHSYQSFLVFRLAIGLVGASFVITQYHTSVMFSRSVVGTANAVTAGWGNLGGGVAQWVMPLLSGAFLGFGADKFLSWRLAMIVPGVLMFSTGIAYYVLVEDTPDGRAFSPRTGGAAFWEAAKDYRVWLLFLLYGACFGVEITVDNVAALYFKDSFHVTLKFAGFLASLIGMMNLFARALGGIAGDWAGRRWGLGGRSRLLGLTIFLEGLMVILFSRLTVLGPATLAFLLFGLFVCMACGVTFAVVPLICPRAVGSASGIVGAGGNLGAVLAAMLFKSESLSGSNAFLALGGAVVATSFSTLLLRFREAESPAAPMGAIPVPMSAD
;
A
#
# COMPACT_ATOMS: atom_id res chain seq x y z
N MET A 1 -51.19 10.08 -50.53
CA MET A 1 -50.75 11.09 -49.54
C MET A 1 -50.12 10.31 -48.42
N ASP A 2 -48.80 10.08 -48.55
CA ASP A 2 -48.01 9.25 -47.63
C ASP A 2 -47.50 10.09 -46.49
N ALA A 3 -47.78 9.65 -45.29
CA ALA A 3 -47.23 10.21 -44.07
C ALA A 3 -45.97 9.40 -43.70
N ALA A 4 -44.83 10.00 -43.91
CA ALA A 4 -43.53 9.46 -43.53
C ALA A 4 -43.38 9.41 -42.03
N SER A 5 -43.37 8.22 -41.47
CA SER A 5 -43.00 7.95 -40.08
C SER A 5 -41.49 8.01 -39.96
N HIS A 6 -40.98 9.14 -39.44
CA HIS A 6 -39.61 9.25 -38.98
C HIS A 6 -39.36 8.35 -37.76
N HIS A 7 -38.76 7.19 -37.97
CA HIS A 7 -38.15 6.41 -36.88
C HIS A 7 -36.93 7.15 -36.38
N LEU A 8 -37.06 7.83 -35.23
CA LEU A 8 -35.94 8.25 -34.39
C LEU A 8 -35.24 7.00 -33.87
N ILE A 9 -34.16 6.60 -34.56
CA ILE A 9 -33.19 5.64 -34.01
C ILE A 9 -32.46 6.34 -32.89
N VAL A 10 -32.91 6.15 -31.65
CA VAL A 10 -32.18 6.47 -30.45
C VAL A 10 -30.95 5.54 -30.44
N HIS A 11 -29.81 6.04 -30.82
CA HIS A 11 -28.53 5.38 -30.54
C HIS A 11 -28.43 5.21 -29.03
N ARG A 12 -28.85 4.04 -28.54
CA ARG A 12 -28.40 3.56 -27.23
C ARG A 12 -26.89 3.49 -27.30
N GLU A 13 -26.19 4.43 -26.67
CA GLU A 13 -24.78 4.30 -26.37
C GLU A 13 -24.58 2.92 -25.75
N GLN A 14 -23.97 2.03 -26.49
CA GLN A 14 -23.61 0.70 -26.01
C GLN A 14 -22.57 0.94 -24.90
N ASN A 15 -23.00 0.79 -23.65
CA ASN A 15 -22.06 0.69 -22.53
C ASN A 15 -21.00 -0.32 -22.95
N PRO A 16 -19.71 0.03 -22.93
CA PRO A 16 -18.65 -0.86 -23.37
C PRO A 16 -18.76 -2.17 -22.58
N VAL A 17 -19.11 -3.25 -23.28
CA VAL A 17 -19.22 -4.57 -22.68
C VAL A 17 -17.84 -4.94 -22.17
N LEU A 18 -17.73 -5.21 -20.87
CA LEU A 18 -16.48 -5.64 -20.27
C LEU A 18 -16.11 -7.00 -20.87
N GLU A 19 -15.06 -7.03 -21.69
CA GLU A 19 -14.53 -8.29 -22.24
C GLU A 19 -14.08 -9.18 -21.10
N ARG A 20 -14.44 -10.47 -21.15
CA ARG A 20 -14.12 -11.48 -20.14
C ARG A 20 -13.34 -12.64 -20.76
N ASP A 21 -12.46 -13.25 -19.98
CA ASP A 21 -11.80 -14.50 -20.33
C ASP A 21 -12.71 -15.71 -20.09
N SER A 22 -12.22 -16.91 -20.39
CA SER A 22 -12.96 -18.18 -20.17
C SER A 22 -13.40 -18.41 -18.73
N ASP A 23 -12.72 -17.79 -17.77
CA ASP A 23 -13.01 -17.88 -16.34
C ASP A 23 -13.93 -16.74 -15.85
N GLY A 24 -14.45 -15.93 -16.76
CA GLY A 24 -15.32 -14.78 -16.47
C GLY A 24 -14.60 -13.55 -15.94
N ARG A 25 -13.26 -13.54 -15.91
CA ARG A 25 -12.43 -12.45 -15.40
C ARG A 25 -12.36 -11.31 -16.40
N ALA A 26 -12.29 -10.07 -15.90
CA ALA A 26 -12.16 -8.90 -16.75
C ALA A 26 -10.79 -8.85 -17.45
N THR A 27 -10.80 -8.63 -18.76
CA THR A 27 -9.57 -8.48 -19.58
C THR A 27 -9.16 -7.03 -19.79
N ARG A 28 -10.00 -6.08 -19.34
CA ARG A 28 -9.74 -4.63 -19.41
C ARG A 28 -10.18 -3.94 -18.11
N ILE A 29 -9.54 -2.82 -17.80
CA ILE A 29 -9.90 -1.95 -16.68
C ILE A 29 -10.67 -0.76 -17.26
N LEU A 30 -11.96 -0.66 -16.94
CA LEU A 30 -12.84 0.43 -17.37
C LEU A 30 -13.15 1.33 -16.18
N LEU A 31 -12.27 2.29 -15.89
CA LEU A 31 -12.30 3.12 -14.67
C LEU A 31 -13.64 3.82 -14.40
N LEU A 32 -14.42 4.14 -15.45
CA LEU A 32 -15.72 4.80 -15.29
C LEU A 32 -16.89 3.81 -15.21
N ASN A 33 -16.62 2.51 -15.26
CA ASN A 33 -17.66 1.48 -15.16
C ASN A 33 -17.75 0.94 -13.73
N PHE A 34 -18.88 1.21 -13.05
CA PHE A 34 -19.19 0.72 -11.71
C PHE A 34 -20.22 -0.42 -11.71
N CYS A 35 -20.74 -0.80 -12.88
CA CYS A 35 -21.88 -1.71 -12.98
C CYS A 35 -21.49 -3.19 -12.95
N THR A 36 -20.26 -3.53 -13.38
CA THR A 36 -19.81 -4.93 -13.45
C THR A 36 -19.19 -5.40 -12.15
N ALA A 37 -19.35 -6.69 -11.80
CA ALA A 37 -18.78 -7.26 -10.57
C ALA A 37 -17.27 -7.02 -10.45
N PRO A 38 -16.41 -7.25 -11.49
CA PRO A 38 -14.99 -6.96 -11.40
C PRO A 38 -14.68 -5.48 -11.12
N MET A 39 -15.39 -4.56 -11.74
CA MET A 39 -15.12 -3.12 -11.56
C MET A 39 -15.66 -2.61 -10.22
N ARG A 40 -16.80 -3.12 -9.73
CA ARG A 40 -17.26 -2.83 -8.36
C ARG A 40 -16.25 -3.31 -7.33
N ALA A 41 -15.77 -4.54 -7.48
CA ALA A 41 -14.73 -5.09 -6.60
C ALA A 41 -13.45 -4.25 -6.67
N PHE A 42 -13.00 -3.84 -7.86
CA PHE A 42 -11.84 -2.98 -8.05
C PHE A 42 -11.98 -1.65 -7.29
N HIS A 43 -13.09 -0.92 -7.54
CA HIS A 43 -13.29 0.39 -6.92
C HIS A 43 -13.47 0.30 -5.41
N LEU A 44 -14.32 -0.61 -4.93
CA LEU A 44 -14.51 -0.76 -3.49
C LEU A 44 -13.27 -1.31 -2.78
N SER A 45 -12.42 -2.12 -3.44
CA SER A 45 -11.18 -2.60 -2.86
C SER A 45 -10.16 -1.49 -2.64
N TRP A 46 -9.91 -0.61 -3.64
CA TRP A 46 -8.98 0.49 -3.40
C TRP A 46 -9.53 1.54 -2.43
N ILE A 47 -10.86 1.82 -2.44
CA ILE A 47 -11.49 2.72 -1.46
C ILE A 47 -11.38 2.14 -0.04
N ALA A 48 -11.68 0.86 0.14
CA ALA A 48 -11.56 0.18 1.42
C ALA A 48 -10.13 0.19 1.94
N PHE A 49 -9.15 -0.04 1.04
CA PHE A 49 -7.73 0.01 1.38
C PHE A 49 -7.30 1.45 1.72
N PHE A 50 -7.71 2.44 0.95
CA PHE A 50 -7.47 3.87 1.20
C PHE A 50 -7.97 4.29 2.58
N LEU A 51 -9.24 4.00 2.90
CA LEU A 51 -9.82 4.34 4.20
C LEU A 51 -9.17 3.58 5.36
N SER A 52 -8.78 2.32 5.13
CA SER A 52 -8.01 1.55 6.10
C SER A 52 -6.67 2.24 6.41
N PHE A 53 -6.00 2.79 5.40
CA PHE A 53 -4.73 3.50 5.58
C PHE A 53 -4.92 4.87 6.21
N VAL A 54 -5.98 5.60 5.83
CA VAL A 54 -6.35 6.84 6.55
C VAL A 54 -6.57 6.56 8.03
N ALA A 55 -7.29 5.48 8.38
CA ALA A 55 -7.55 5.10 9.77
C ALA A 55 -6.28 4.64 10.50
N TRP A 56 -5.43 3.83 9.84
CA TRP A 56 -4.20 3.30 10.43
C TRP A 56 -3.17 4.38 10.73
N PHE A 57 -2.97 5.30 9.79
CA PHE A 57 -2.00 6.39 9.91
C PHE A 57 -2.58 7.68 10.49
N GLY A 58 -3.91 7.77 10.69
CA GLY A 58 -4.61 8.99 11.09
C GLY A 58 -4.12 9.60 12.40
N ILE A 59 -3.60 8.79 13.33
CA ILE A 59 -3.04 9.29 14.59
C ILE A 59 -1.63 9.89 14.43
N ALA A 60 -0.87 9.49 13.40
CA ALA A 60 0.52 9.89 13.24
C ALA A 60 0.69 11.41 13.14
N PRO A 61 -0.06 12.15 12.29
CA PRO A 61 0.05 13.61 12.21
C PRO A 61 -0.50 14.33 13.44
N LEU A 62 -1.29 13.65 14.26
CA LEU A 62 -1.83 14.20 15.53
C LEU A 62 -0.96 13.85 16.74
N MET A 63 0.12 13.07 16.53
CA MET A 63 0.95 12.53 17.61
C MET A 63 1.52 13.62 18.53
N ALA A 64 1.78 14.82 18.01
CA ALA A 64 2.23 15.94 18.84
C ALA A 64 1.17 16.38 19.87
N ILE A 65 -0.12 16.37 19.51
CA ILE A 65 -1.23 16.69 20.43
C ILE A 65 -1.43 15.54 21.41
N VAL A 66 -1.41 14.30 20.92
CA VAL A 66 -1.57 13.09 21.75
C VAL A 66 -0.43 12.95 22.76
N ARG A 67 0.81 13.25 22.35
CA ARG A 67 1.99 13.27 23.25
C ARG A 67 1.76 14.23 24.41
N ASP A 68 1.29 15.44 24.13
CA ASP A 68 1.03 16.46 25.15
C ASP A 68 -0.14 16.07 26.08
N ASP A 69 -1.22 15.47 25.51
CA ASP A 69 -2.42 15.02 26.24
C ASP A 69 -2.12 13.86 27.19
N LEU A 70 -1.50 12.81 26.68
CA LEU A 70 -1.20 11.59 27.43
C LEU A 70 0.18 11.60 28.09
N LYS A 71 0.94 12.71 27.97
CA LYS A 71 2.31 12.90 28.52
C LYS A 71 3.27 11.78 28.12
N LEU A 72 3.23 11.39 26.83
CA LEU A 72 3.99 10.27 26.32
C LEU A 72 5.47 10.61 26.17
N THR A 73 6.34 9.72 26.61
CA THR A 73 7.76 9.77 26.34
C THR A 73 8.06 9.34 24.89
N LYS A 74 9.27 9.68 24.39
CA LYS A 74 9.76 9.25 23.07
C LYS A 74 9.72 7.72 22.91
N VAL A 75 10.13 6.99 23.96
CA VAL A 75 10.08 5.51 24.01
C VAL A 75 8.66 5.00 23.87
N GLN A 76 7.72 5.61 24.59
CA GLN A 76 6.31 5.22 24.54
C GLN A 76 5.70 5.46 23.16
N ILE A 77 6.00 6.59 22.51
CA ILE A 77 5.60 6.87 21.13
C ILE A 77 6.15 5.78 20.19
N GLY A 78 7.45 5.48 20.27
CA GLY A 78 8.07 4.41 19.48
C GLY A 78 7.41 3.04 19.69
N ASN A 79 7.08 2.69 20.94
CA ASN A 79 6.37 1.45 21.25
C ASN A 79 4.99 1.38 20.57
N THR A 80 4.24 2.50 20.51
CA THR A 80 2.92 2.52 19.87
C THR A 80 3.02 2.35 18.35
N VAL A 81 4.07 2.90 17.73
CA VAL A 81 4.36 2.69 16.30
C VAL A 81 4.72 1.22 16.04
N ILE A 82 5.67 0.68 16.83
CA ILE A 82 6.09 -0.73 16.71
C ILE A 82 4.89 -1.66 16.89
N ALA A 83 4.07 -1.46 17.93
CA ALA A 83 2.90 -2.30 18.19
C ALA A 83 1.91 -2.31 17.02
N SER A 84 1.61 -1.12 16.47
CA SER A 84 0.68 -0.94 15.36
C SER A 84 1.18 -1.59 14.06
N VAL A 85 2.49 -1.63 13.82
CA VAL A 85 3.07 -2.20 12.60
C VAL A 85 3.38 -3.69 12.75
N ALA A 86 3.86 -4.12 13.93
CA ALA A 86 4.24 -5.51 14.17
C ALA A 86 3.05 -6.47 14.11
N ILE A 87 1.90 -6.08 14.68
CA ILE A 87 0.69 -6.91 14.64
C ILE A 87 0.20 -7.14 13.20
N THR A 88 0.48 -6.20 12.29
CA THR A 88 0.08 -6.30 10.89
C THR A 88 0.75 -7.50 10.19
N ILE A 89 1.95 -7.92 10.62
CA ILE A 89 2.62 -9.10 10.08
C ILE A 89 1.70 -10.32 10.24
N PHE A 90 1.21 -10.55 11.46
CA PHE A 90 0.30 -11.67 11.76
C PHE A 90 -1.07 -11.47 11.12
N ALA A 91 -1.59 -10.25 11.13
CA ALA A 91 -2.87 -9.91 10.53
C ALA A 91 -2.90 -10.20 9.03
N ARG A 92 -1.82 -9.95 8.30
CA ARG A 92 -1.69 -10.25 6.86
C ARG A 92 -1.72 -11.76 6.57
N LEU A 93 -1.02 -12.57 7.37
CA LEU A 93 -1.06 -14.02 7.25
C LEU A 93 -2.48 -14.55 7.52
N LEU A 94 -3.09 -14.08 8.60
CA LEU A 94 -4.47 -14.45 8.96
C LEU A 94 -5.47 -14.02 7.89
N ALA A 95 -5.37 -12.79 7.37
CA ALA A 95 -6.26 -12.29 6.32
C ALA A 95 -6.16 -13.10 5.02
N GLY A 96 -4.95 -13.52 4.62
CA GLY A 96 -4.75 -14.41 3.47
C GLY A 96 -5.49 -15.74 3.66
N TRP A 97 -5.31 -16.38 4.83
CA TRP A 97 -6.00 -17.63 5.16
C TRP A 97 -7.53 -17.46 5.22
N LEU A 98 -8.02 -16.36 5.81
CA LEU A 98 -9.45 -16.06 5.86
C LEU A 98 -10.04 -15.84 4.46
N CYS A 99 -9.31 -15.17 3.56
CA CYS A 99 -9.73 -14.99 2.16
C CYS A 99 -9.86 -16.34 1.45
N ASP A 100 -8.91 -17.25 1.64
CA ASP A 100 -8.95 -18.58 1.02
C ASP A 100 -10.09 -19.45 1.56
N ARG A 101 -10.49 -19.24 2.83
CA ARG A 101 -11.52 -20.04 3.50
C ARG A 101 -12.94 -19.47 3.36
N PHE A 102 -13.12 -18.17 3.48
CA PHE A 102 -14.42 -17.50 3.58
C PHE A 102 -14.74 -16.57 2.42
N GLY A 103 -13.77 -16.35 1.54
CA GLY A 103 -13.84 -15.39 0.44
C GLY A 103 -13.42 -13.96 0.84
N PRO A 104 -13.00 -13.16 -0.13
CA PRO A 104 -12.55 -11.78 0.11
C PRO A 104 -13.66 -10.85 0.59
N ARG A 105 -14.90 -11.01 0.11
CA ARG A 105 -16.05 -10.18 0.48
C ARG A 105 -16.29 -10.19 1.99
N ARG A 106 -16.46 -11.37 2.58
CA ARG A 106 -16.73 -11.53 4.02
C ARG A 106 -15.52 -11.11 4.85
N THR A 107 -14.34 -11.50 4.44
CA THR A 107 -13.09 -11.19 5.13
C THR A 107 -12.83 -9.71 5.18
N TYR A 108 -13.02 -9.00 4.06
CA TYR A 108 -12.80 -7.55 4.02
C TYR A 108 -13.85 -6.78 4.82
N SER A 109 -15.12 -7.14 4.67
CA SER A 109 -16.20 -6.51 5.44
C SER A 109 -16.00 -6.68 6.95
N ALA A 110 -15.62 -7.89 7.39
CA ALA A 110 -15.33 -8.14 8.80
C ALA A 110 -14.13 -7.30 9.28
N LEU A 111 -13.04 -7.24 8.50
CA LEU A 111 -11.87 -6.42 8.85
C LEU A 111 -12.24 -4.93 9.00
N LEU A 112 -13.03 -4.38 8.07
CA LEU A 112 -13.42 -2.98 8.08
C LEU A 112 -14.37 -2.64 9.24
N ILE A 113 -15.39 -3.47 9.45
CA ILE A 113 -16.40 -3.24 10.51
C ILE A 113 -15.76 -3.40 11.89
N LEU A 114 -15.05 -4.50 12.14
CA LEU A 114 -14.42 -4.74 13.43
C LEU A 114 -13.24 -3.81 13.69
N GLY A 115 -12.45 -3.49 12.65
CA GLY A 115 -11.33 -2.55 12.74
C GLY A 115 -11.76 -1.10 12.97
N ALA A 116 -12.97 -0.71 12.55
CA ALA A 116 -13.52 0.61 12.80
C ALA A 116 -13.74 0.89 14.28
N LEU A 117 -14.07 -0.14 15.07
CA LEU A 117 -14.34 0.00 16.52
C LEU A 117 -13.12 0.54 17.26
N PRO A 118 -11.91 -0.04 17.18
CA PRO A 118 -10.73 0.53 17.84
C PRO A 118 -10.30 1.88 17.23
N VAL A 119 -10.57 2.16 15.94
CA VAL A 119 -10.28 3.46 15.33
C VAL A 119 -11.13 4.57 15.98
N MET A 120 -12.43 4.36 16.13
CA MET A 120 -13.30 5.30 16.85
C MET A 120 -13.00 5.32 18.35
N GLY A 121 -12.72 4.16 18.93
CA GLY A 121 -12.50 3.98 20.36
C GLY A 121 -11.18 4.54 20.87
N ILE A 122 -10.18 4.80 20.02
CA ILE A 122 -8.87 5.33 20.47
C ILE A 122 -8.99 6.67 21.20
N GLY A 123 -10.04 7.45 20.87
CA GLY A 123 -10.39 8.68 21.58
C GLY A 123 -10.75 8.49 23.07
N LEU A 124 -11.06 7.27 23.51
CA LEU A 124 -11.33 6.93 24.91
C LEU A 124 -10.05 6.66 25.71
N SER A 125 -8.88 6.79 25.11
CA SER A 125 -7.60 6.59 25.80
C SER A 125 -7.32 7.71 26.80
N HIS A 126 -7.00 7.33 28.05
CA HIS A 126 -6.60 8.23 29.13
C HIS A 126 -5.22 7.90 29.68
N SER A 127 -4.56 6.87 29.16
CA SER A 127 -3.23 6.43 29.60
C SER A 127 -2.43 5.86 28.43
N TYR A 128 -1.10 5.76 28.61
CA TYR A 128 -0.23 5.08 27.65
C TYR A 128 -0.70 3.65 27.36
N GLN A 129 -1.10 2.89 28.40
CA GLN A 129 -1.49 1.48 28.24
C GLN A 129 -2.76 1.34 27.38
N SER A 130 -3.80 2.13 27.68
CA SER A 130 -5.03 2.11 26.88
C SER A 130 -4.76 2.54 25.44
N PHE A 131 -3.95 3.58 25.23
CA PHE A 131 -3.56 4.03 23.89
C PHE A 131 -2.78 2.98 23.14
N LEU A 132 -1.82 2.28 23.79
CA LEU A 132 -1.05 1.19 23.18
C LEU A 132 -1.94 0.03 22.72
N VAL A 133 -2.94 -0.36 23.53
CA VAL A 133 -3.90 -1.42 23.16
C VAL A 133 -4.72 -1.02 21.94
N PHE A 134 -5.23 0.21 21.88
CA PHE A 134 -5.92 0.69 20.68
C PHE A 134 -5.00 0.74 19.46
N ARG A 135 -3.75 1.20 19.59
CA ARG A 135 -2.77 1.21 18.52
C ARG A 135 -2.46 -0.19 17.97
N LEU A 136 -2.35 -1.18 18.88
CA LEU A 136 -2.20 -2.59 18.50
C LEU A 136 -3.42 -3.08 17.72
N ALA A 137 -4.64 -2.83 18.22
CA ALA A 137 -5.88 -3.25 17.56
C ALA A 137 -6.06 -2.58 16.18
N ILE A 138 -5.76 -1.28 16.06
CA ILE A 138 -5.78 -0.55 14.78
C ILE A 138 -4.78 -1.14 13.79
N GLY A 139 -3.63 -1.64 14.24
CA GLY A 139 -2.63 -2.27 13.37
C GLY A 139 -3.17 -3.48 12.56
N LEU A 140 -4.22 -4.16 13.05
CA LEU A 140 -4.87 -5.25 12.30
C LEU A 140 -5.43 -4.78 10.95
N VAL A 141 -5.85 -3.51 10.87
CA VAL A 141 -6.42 -2.89 9.66
C VAL A 141 -5.39 -2.84 8.51
N GLY A 142 -4.10 -2.84 8.82
CA GLY A 142 -3.01 -2.91 7.81
C GLY A 142 -3.00 -4.21 6.98
N ALA A 143 -3.80 -5.21 7.35
CA ALA A 143 -4.02 -6.42 6.54
C ALA A 143 -4.90 -6.16 5.30
N SER A 144 -5.56 -5.01 5.20
CA SER A 144 -6.40 -4.59 4.07
C SER A 144 -5.68 -4.71 2.72
N PHE A 145 -4.36 -4.46 2.67
CA PHE A 145 -3.53 -4.66 1.48
C PHE A 145 -3.66 -6.08 0.90
N VAL A 146 -3.52 -7.11 1.74
CA VAL A 146 -3.56 -8.52 1.29
C VAL A 146 -4.91 -8.86 0.68
N ILE A 147 -5.99 -8.43 1.32
CA ILE A 147 -7.36 -8.70 0.85
C ILE A 147 -7.61 -7.97 -0.48
N THR A 148 -7.17 -6.71 -0.60
CA THR A 148 -7.25 -5.93 -1.84
C THR A 148 -6.55 -6.64 -2.99
N GLN A 149 -5.28 -7.07 -2.80
CA GLN A 149 -4.51 -7.75 -3.84
C GLN A 149 -5.12 -9.11 -4.19
N TYR A 150 -5.58 -9.87 -3.20
CA TYR A 150 -6.26 -11.15 -3.42
C TYR A 150 -7.52 -10.96 -4.28
N HIS A 151 -8.41 -10.04 -3.87
CA HIS A 151 -9.69 -9.84 -4.53
C HIS A 151 -9.51 -9.32 -5.96
N THR A 152 -8.64 -8.32 -6.15
CA THR A 152 -8.29 -7.83 -7.48
C THR A 152 -7.74 -8.95 -8.37
N SER A 153 -6.89 -9.83 -7.83
CA SER A 153 -6.33 -10.95 -8.60
C SER A 153 -7.37 -12.00 -9.00
N VAL A 154 -8.44 -12.15 -8.22
CA VAL A 154 -9.55 -13.04 -8.58
C VAL A 154 -10.41 -12.45 -9.70
N MET A 155 -10.61 -11.13 -9.70
CA MET A 155 -11.50 -10.43 -10.62
C MET A 155 -10.93 -10.17 -12.01
N PHE A 156 -9.58 -10.08 -12.14
CA PHE A 156 -8.92 -9.69 -13.39
C PHE A 156 -8.10 -10.83 -13.99
N SER A 157 -8.08 -10.89 -15.33
CA SER A 157 -7.31 -11.87 -16.10
C SER A 157 -5.80 -11.63 -15.98
N ARG A 158 -5.01 -12.66 -16.33
CA ARG A 158 -3.53 -12.60 -16.28
C ARG A 158 -2.93 -11.46 -17.12
N SER A 159 -3.62 -11.02 -18.16
CA SER A 159 -3.17 -9.96 -19.06
C SER A 159 -3.17 -8.57 -18.42
N VAL A 160 -4.06 -8.32 -17.42
CA VAL A 160 -4.25 -6.99 -16.82
C VAL A 160 -4.17 -7.01 -15.29
N VAL A 161 -4.04 -8.17 -14.66
CA VAL A 161 -4.02 -8.29 -13.19
C VAL A 161 -2.87 -7.52 -12.55
N GLY A 162 -1.71 -7.46 -13.21
CA GLY A 162 -0.56 -6.68 -12.72
C GLY A 162 -0.89 -5.20 -12.62
N THR A 163 -1.47 -4.64 -13.67
CA THR A 163 -1.91 -3.23 -13.70
C THR A 163 -3.02 -2.98 -12.69
N ALA A 164 -4.03 -3.87 -12.62
CA ALA A 164 -5.12 -3.73 -11.67
C ALA A 164 -4.63 -3.74 -10.20
N ASN A 165 -3.72 -4.65 -9.87
CA ASN A 165 -3.08 -4.72 -8.56
C ASN A 165 -2.20 -3.50 -8.26
N ALA A 166 -1.43 -3.01 -9.23
CA ALA A 166 -0.58 -1.82 -9.04
C ALA A 166 -1.41 -0.56 -8.79
N VAL A 167 -2.51 -0.39 -9.52
CA VAL A 167 -3.41 0.77 -9.35
C VAL A 167 -4.13 0.69 -8.01
N THR A 168 -4.73 -0.46 -7.67
CA THR A 168 -5.44 -0.60 -6.37
C THR A 168 -4.49 -0.46 -5.19
N ALA A 169 -3.23 -0.94 -5.31
CA ALA A 169 -2.20 -0.76 -4.29
C ALA A 169 -1.79 0.72 -4.17
N GLY A 170 -1.50 1.40 -5.28
CA GLY A 170 -1.09 2.80 -5.27
C GLY A 170 -2.17 3.71 -4.69
N TRP A 171 -3.39 3.58 -5.21
CA TRP A 171 -4.52 4.40 -4.73
C TRP A 171 -4.91 4.08 -3.29
N GLY A 172 -4.77 2.84 -2.85
CA GLY A 172 -4.99 2.48 -1.45
C GLY A 172 -3.94 3.07 -0.52
N ASN A 173 -2.64 2.95 -0.87
CA ASN A 173 -1.54 3.53 -0.08
C ASN A 173 -1.59 5.06 0.01
N LEU A 174 -2.18 5.74 -0.99
CA LEU A 174 -2.44 7.18 -0.94
C LEU A 174 -3.15 7.61 0.35
N GLY A 175 -3.95 6.73 0.95
CA GLY A 175 -4.63 6.97 2.22
C GLY A 175 -3.70 7.35 3.37
N GLY A 176 -2.49 6.77 3.43
CA GLY A 176 -1.45 7.14 4.41
C GLY A 176 -1.01 8.60 4.27
N GLY A 177 -0.74 9.03 3.03
CA GLY A 177 -0.38 10.41 2.74
C GLY A 177 -1.52 11.40 2.98
N VAL A 178 -2.74 11.06 2.54
CA VAL A 178 -3.93 11.89 2.77
C VAL A 178 -4.20 12.06 4.26
N ALA A 179 -4.00 11.02 5.07
CA ALA A 179 -4.14 11.10 6.52
C ALA A 179 -3.24 12.17 7.13
N GLN A 180 -1.98 12.32 6.65
CA GLN A 180 -1.03 13.29 7.17
C GLN A 180 -1.53 14.73 7.02
N TRP A 181 -2.29 15.00 5.98
CA TRP A 181 -2.84 16.33 5.71
C TRP A 181 -4.24 16.51 6.29
N VAL A 182 -5.14 15.55 6.06
CA VAL A 182 -6.56 15.67 6.42
C VAL A 182 -6.78 15.64 7.92
N MET A 183 -6.04 14.82 8.67
CA MET A 183 -6.28 14.67 10.11
C MET A 183 -5.96 15.95 10.93
N PRO A 184 -4.87 16.69 10.66
CA PRO A 184 -4.68 18.01 11.28
C PRO A 184 -5.75 19.03 10.92
N LEU A 185 -6.31 18.96 9.68
CA LEU A 185 -7.42 19.84 9.27
C LEU A 185 -8.70 19.49 10.02
N LEU A 186 -9.03 18.19 10.16
CA LEU A 186 -10.20 17.74 10.94
C LEU A 186 -10.08 18.15 12.41
N SER A 187 -8.91 17.94 13.03
CA SER A 187 -8.67 18.39 14.40
C SER A 187 -8.82 19.91 14.52
N GLY A 188 -8.31 20.66 13.53
CA GLY A 188 -8.48 22.11 13.47
C GLY A 188 -9.94 22.57 13.29
N ALA A 189 -10.73 21.81 12.54
CA ALA A 189 -12.16 22.08 12.37
C ALA A 189 -12.92 21.88 13.68
N PHE A 190 -12.67 20.78 14.40
CA PHE A 190 -13.28 20.55 15.72
C PHE A 190 -12.90 21.61 16.76
N LEU A 191 -11.65 22.11 16.73
CA LEU A 191 -11.25 23.28 17.51
C LEU A 191 -12.10 24.51 17.16
N GLY A 192 -12.35 24.75 15.87
CA GLY A 192 -13.20 25.84 15.38
C GLY A 192 -14.66 25.72 15.81
N PHE A 193 -15.15 24.48 16.03
CA PHE A 193 -16.49 24.21 16.57
C PHE A 193 -16.57 24.25 18.11
N GLY A 194 -15.47 24.65 18.79
CA GLY A 194 -15.46 24.85 20.23
C GLY A 194 -14.95 23.66 21.05
N ALA A 195 -14.47 22.60 20.41
CA ALA A 195 -13.77 21.53 21.13
C ALA A 195 -12.44 22.04 21.70
N ASP A 196 -12.03 21.58 22.87
CA ASP A 196 -10.69 21.84 23.37
C ASP A 196 -9.60 21.10 22.58
N LYS A 197 -8.32 21.46 22.80
CA LYS A 197 -7.16 20.90 22.10
C LYS A 197 -7.12 19.37 22.18
N PHE A 198 -7.46 18.80 23.34
CA PHE A 198 -7.34 17.36 23.56
C PHE A 198 -8.57 16.59 23.06
N LEU A 199 -9.76 17.18 23.15
CA LEU A 199 -10.97 16.61 22.56
C LEU A 199 -10.90 16.58 21.02
N SER A 200 -10.24 17.58 20.40
CA SER A 200 -10.19 17.72 18.95
C SER A 200 -9.56 16.51 18.23
N TRP A 201 -8.45 15.95 18.74
CA TRP A 201 -7.84 14.77 18.13
C TRP A 201 -8.69 13.52 18.32
N ARG A 202 -9.41 13.42 19.45
CA ARG A 202 -10.30 12.30 19.76
C ARG A 202 -11.48 12.25 18.79
N LEU A 203 -12.12 13.39 18.57
CA LEU A 203 -13.20 13.54 17.58
C LEU A 203 -12.73 13.33 16.14
N ALA A 204 -11.53 13.81 15.79
CA ALA A 204 -10.96 13.62 14.46
C ALA A 204 -10.82 12.14 14.09
N MET A 205 -10.52 11.24 15.04
CA MET A 205 -10.40 9.80 14.79
C MET A 205 -11.75 9.09 14.58
N ILE A 206 -12.86 9.68 15.01
CA ILE A 206 -14.20 9.13 14.76
C ILE A 206 -14.51 9.14 13.25
N VAL A 207 -14.11 10.19 12.54
CA VAL A 207 -14.43 10.37 11.12
C VAL A 207 -13.94 9.21 10.26
N PRO A 208 -12.63 8.87 10.21
CA PRO A 208 -12.15 7.72 9.43
C PRO A 208 -12.74 6.40 9.92
N GLY A 209 -13.03 6.25 11.22
CA GLY A 209 -13.69 5.06 11.76
C GLY A 209 -15.09 4.87 11.20
N VAL A 210 -15.92 5.91 11.19
CA VAL A 210 -17.28 5.88 10.60
C VAL A 210 -17.24 5.59 9.11
N LEU A 211 -16.33 6.24 8.36
CA LEU A 211 -16.17 5.99 6.93
C LEU A 211 -15.76 4.55 6.65
N MET A 212 -14.82 4.00 7.42
CA MET A 212 -14.37 2.62 7.31
C MET A 212 -15.48 1.63 7.64
N PHE A 213 -16.26 1.88 8.70
CA PHE A 213 -17.43 1.06 9.08
C PHE A 213 -18.46 1.02 7.96
N SER A 214 -18.85 2.19 7.45
CA SER A 214 -19.83 2.33 6.34
C SER A 214 -19.34 1.62 5.08
N THR A 215 -18.03 1.75 4.76
CA THR A 215 -17.42 1.05 3.63
C THR A 215 -17.45 -0.47 3.83
N GLY A 216 -17.27 -0.97 5.06
CA GLY A 216 -17.39 -2.39 5.38
C GLY A 216 -18.79 -2.94 5.07
N ILE A 217 -19.83 -2.20 5.41
CA ILE A 217 -21.23 -2.55 5.05
C ILE A 217 -21.42 -2.49 3.53
N ALA A 218 -20.99 -1.41 2.89
CA ALA A 218 -21.10 -1.26 1.44
C ALA A 218 -20.37 -2.39 0.69
N TYR A 219 -19.18 -2.77 1.15
CA TYR A 219 -18.41 -3.87 0.58
C TYR A 219 -19.16 -5.19 0.68
N TYR A 220 -19.78 -5.48 1.83
CA TYR A 220 -20.58 -6.68 2.02
C TYR A 220 -21.80 -6.75 1.10
N VAL A 221 -22.46 -5.62 0.89
CA VAL A 221 -23.72 -5.56 0.12
C VAL A 221 -23.47 -5.52 -1.39
N LEU A 222 -22.45 -4.76 -1.84
CA LEU A 222 -22.28 -4.41 -3.25
C LEU A 222 -21.26 -5.28 -4.00
N VAL A 223 -20.33 -5.96 -3.30
CA VAL A 223 -19.25 -6.70 -3.94
C VAL A 223 -19.54 -8.21 -3.96
N GLU A 224 -19.09 -8.88 -4.99
CA GLU A 224 -19.16 -10.32 -5.17
C GLU A 224 -17.78 -10.95 -4.99
N ASP A 225 -17.69 -12.20 -4.51
CA ASP A 225 -16.42 -12.91 -4.30
C ASP A 225 -15.76 -13.38 -5.60
N THR A 226 -16.56 -13.55 -6.67
CA THR A 226 -16.12 -14.09 -7.97
C THR A 226 -16.62 -13.20 -9.11
N PRO A 227 -15.94 -13.18 -10.26
CA PRO A 227 -16.28 -12.31 -11.38
C PRO A 227 -17.62 -12.63 -12.04
N ASP A 228 -18.12 -13.86 -11.86
CA ASP A 228 -19.38 -14.36 -12.43
C ASP A 228 -20.50 -14.50 -11.38
N GLY A 229 -20.25 -14.03 -10.13
CA GLY A 229 -21.23 -14.08 -9.04
C GLY A 229 -21.50 -15.48 -8.48
N ARG A 230 -20.75 -16.51 -8.90
CA ARG A 230 -20.90 -17.86 -8.35
C ARG A 230 -20.50 -17.93 -6.88
N ALA A 231 -21.01 -18.93 -6.18
CA ALA A 231 -20.62 -19.17 -4.79
C ALA A 231 -19.11 -19.39 -4.66
N PHE A 232 -18.52 -18.77 -3.64
CA PHE A 232 -17.11 -18.91 -3.35
C PHE A 232 -16.76 -20.39 -3.04
N SER A 233 -15.76 -20.91 -3.72
CA SER A 233 -15.25 -22.27 -3.47
C SER A 233 -13.94 -22.17 -2.64
N PRO A 234 -13.90 -22.70 -1.41
CA PRO A 234 -12.72 -22.66 -0.57
C PRO A 234 -11.52 -23.32 -1.25
N ARG A 235 -10.35 -22.69 -1.13
CA ARG A 235 -9.08 -23.23 -1.64
C ARG A 235 -8.20 -23.74 -0.51
N THR A 236 -7.49 -24.85 -0.75
CA THR A 236 -6.51 -25.41 0.19
C THR A 236 -5.09 -24.98 -0.22
N GLY A 237 -4.51 -23.99 0.50
CA GLY A 237 -3.28 -23.29 0.08
C GLY A 237 -1.97 -23.63 0.81
N GLY A 238 -1.90 -24.68 1.65
CA GLY A 238 -0.69 -24.97 2.44
C GLY A 238 0.57 -25.29 1.62
N ALA A 239 0.45 -26.05 0.53
CA ALA A 239 1.58 -26.46 -0.30
C ALA A 239 2.24 -25.27 -1.03
N ALA A 240 1.45 -24.32 -1.51
CA ALA A 240 1.95 -23.12 -2.22
C ALA A 240 2.80 -22.22 -1.30
N PHE A 241 2.45 -22.11 -0.01
CA PHE A 241 3.25 -21.36 0.95
C PHE A 241 4.67 -21.96 1.11
N TRP A 242 4.78 -23.26 1.26
CA TRP A 242 6.07 -23.91 1.41
C TRP A 242 6.91 -23.88 0.13
N GLU A 243 6.28 -23.89 -1.05
CA GLU A 243 6.97 -23.69 -2.33
C GLU A 243 7.62 -22.30 -2.38
N ALA A 244 6.88 -21.23 -2.05
CA ALA A 244 7.42 -19.88 -1.99
C ALA A 244 8.49 -19.73 -0.89
N ALA A 245 8.26 -20.29 0.30
CA ALA A 245 9.17 -20.16 1.44
C ALA A 245 10.52 -20.85 1.25
N LYS A 246 10.61 -21.85 0.36
CA LYS A 246 11.87 -22.54 0.02
C LYS A 246 12.73 -21.77 -0.98
N ASP A 247 12.19 -20.80 -1.72
CA ASP A 247 12.96 -20.01 -2.69
C ASP A 247 13.67 -18.84 -1.98
N TYR A 248 15.01 -18.89 -1.95
CA TYR A 248 15.83 -17.83 -1.32
C TYR A 248 15.60 -16.45 -1.92
N ARG A 249 15.18 -16.35 -3.20
CA ARG A 249 14.90 -15.09 -3.88
C ARG A 249 13.71 -14.37 -3.26
N VAL A 250 12.72 -15.11 -2.75
CA VAL A 250 11.58 -14.57 -2.01
C VAL A 250 12.06 -13.88 -0.73
N TRP A 251 13.04 -14.45 -0.02
CA TRP A 251 13.63 -13.84 1.18
C TRP A 251 14.52 -12.64 0.88
N LEU A 252 15.22 -12.65 -0.27
CA LEU A 252 15.93 -11.45 -0.72
C LEU A 252 14.95 -10.32 -1.05
N LEU A 253 13.84 -10.61 -1.74
CA LEU A 253 12.79 -9.62 -1.98
C LEU A 253 12.07 -9.19 -0.70
N PHE A 254 11.90 -10.07 0.29
CA PHE A 254 11.43 -9.74 1.63
C PHE A 254 12.33 -8.67 2.28
N LEU A 255 13.64 -8.85 2.23
CA LEU A 255 14.62 -7.89 2.77
C LEU A 255 14.59 -6.56 2.00
N LEU A 256 14.59 -6.61 0.66
CA LEU A 256 14.54 -5.43 -0.20
C LEU A 256 13.23 -4.65 -0.03
N TYR A 257 12.10 -5.35 0.11
CA TYR A 257 10.82 -4.71 0.37
C TYR A 257 10.75 -4.11 1.79
N GLY A 258 11.48 -4.71 2.73
CA GLY A 258 11.74 -4.12 4.05
C GLY A 258 12.47 -2.79 3.97
N ALA A 259 13.42 -2.65 3.04
CA ALA A 259 14.18 -1.43 2.85
C ALA A 259 13.35 -0.30 2.18
N CYS A 260 12.44 -0.59 1.27
CA CYS A 260 11.62 0.45 0.63
C CYS A 260 10.26 0.64 1.32
N PHE A 261 9.38 -0.36 1.37
CA PHE A 261 8.07 -0.20 2.02
C PHE A 261 8.18 0.00 3.54
N GLY A 262 9.22 -0.56 4.17
CA GLY A 262 9.51 -0.30 5.58
C GLY A 262 9.84 1.17 5.85
N VAL A 263 10.57 1.82 4.95
CA VAL A 263 10.83 3.27 5.02
C VAL A 263 9.53 4.06 4.81
N GLU A 264 8.71 3.70 3.80
CA GLU A 264 7.42 4.35 3.56
C GLU A 264 6.53 4.33 4.81
N ILE A 265 6.30 3.16 5.41
CA ILE A 265 5.51 3.02 6.64
C ILE A 265 6.12 3.83 7.79
N THR A 266 7.44 3.83 7.92
CA THR A 266 8.13 4.58 8.98
C THR A 266 7.89 6.06 8.81
N VAL A 267 8.07 6.59 7.60
CA VAL A 267 7.85 8.00 7.28
C VAL A 267 6.41 8.41 7.54
N ASP A 268 5.43 7.59 7.15
CA ASP A 268 4.01 7.84 7.44
C ASP A 268 3.72 7.96 8.94
N ASN A 269 4.53 7.32 9.79
CA ASN A 269 4.37 7.40 11.26
C ASN A 269 5.17 8.53 11.92
N VAL A 270 6.33 8.94 11.36
CA VAL A 270 7.24 9.85 12.07
C VAL A 270 7.44 11.20 11.40
N ALA A 271 7.15 11.34 10.09
CA ALA A 271 7.55 12.54 9.33
C ALA A 271 6.91 13.82 9.84
N ALA A 272 5.59 13.80 10.13
CA ALA A 272 4.91 15.00 10.62
C ALA A 272 5.49 15.49 11.95
N LEU A 273 5.78 14.55 12.88
CA LEU A 273 6.41 14.89 14.15
C LEU A 273 7.84 15.39 13.94
N TYR A 274 8.60 14.72 13.05
CA TYR A 274 9.97 15.13 12.73
C TYR A 274 10.03 16.55 12.14
N PHE A 275 9.19 16.88 11.15
CA PHE A 275 9.14 18.22 10.57
C PHE A 275 8.75 19.27 11.62
N LYS A 276 7.77 18.96 12.46
CA LYS A 276 7.36 19.87 13.54
C LYS A 276 8.49 20.13 14.53
N ASP A 277 9.14 19.08 15.01
CA ASP A 277 10.14 19.20 16.07
C ASP A 277 11.52 19.67 15.56
N SER A 278 11.93 19.32 14.32
CA SER A 278 13.23 19.68 13.76
C SER A 278 13.24 21.01 13.02
N PHE A 279 12.14 21.40 12.38
CA PHE A 279 12.05 22.65 11.59
C PHE A 279 11.12 23.69 12.21
N HIS A 280 10.54 23.40 13.40
CA HIS A 280 9.67 24.31 14.17
C HIS A 280 8.47 24.86 13.39
N VAL A 281 7.96 24.08 12.43
CA VAL A 281 6.78 24.43 11.63
C VAL A 281 5.48 24.10 12.37
N THR A 282 4.37 24.69 11.91
CA THR A 282 3.04 24.38 12.48
C THR A 282 2.65 22.93 12.19
N LEU A 283 1.80 22.35 13.05
CA LEU A 283 1.34 20.96 12.88
C LEU A 283 0.66 20.74 11.52
N LYS A 284 -0.15 21.69 11.07
CA LYS A 284 -0.82 21.62 9.76
C LYS A 284 0.19 21.58 8.61
N PHE A 285 1.22 22.43 8.67
CA PHE A 285 2.25 22.48 7.63
C PHE A 285 3.19 21.26 7.69
N ALA A 286 3.53 20.78 8.88
CA ALA A 286 4.27 19.52 9.06
C ALA A 286 3.51 18.33 8.47
N GLY A 287 2.20 18.23 8.71
CA GLY A 287 1.33 17.21 8.12
C GLY A 287 1.27 17.31 6.59
N PHE A 288 1.17 18.53 6.05
CA PHE A 288 1.24 18.76 4.60
C PHE A 288 2.55 18.27 4.01
N LEU A 289 3.71 18.63 4.59
CA LEU A 289 5.01 18.15 4.11
C LEU A 289 5.10 16.62 4.18
N ALA A 290 4.68 16.02 5.28
CA ALA A 290 4.66 14.56 5.45
C ALA A 290 3.76 13.86 4.43
N SER A 291 2.64 14.48 4.02
CA SER A 291 1.70 13.93 3.04
C SER A 291 2.31 13.75 1.65
N LEU A 292 3.35 14.50 1.31
CA LEU A 292 3.88 14.56 -0.06
C LEU A 292 4.38 13.20 -0.55
N ILE A 293 5.02 12.39 0.31
CA ILE A 293 5.46 11.02 -0.07
C ILE A 293 4.25 10.11 -0.29
N GLY A 294 3.30 10.11 0.64
CA GLY A 294 2.10 9.29 0.50
C GLY A 294 1.30 9.65 -0.75
N MET A 295 1.22 10.95 -1.11
CA MET A 295 0.55 11.41 -2.33
C MET A 295 1.28 10.97 -3.61
N MET A 296 2.60 10.75 -3.55
CA MET A 296 3.35 10.20 -4.68
C MET A 296 2.92 8.78 -5.07
N ASN A 297 2.29 8.03 -4.17
CA ASN A 297 1.73 6.72 -4.48
C ASN A 297 0.70 6.74 -5.62
N LEU A 298 0.10 7.91 -5.91
CA LEU A 298 -0.81 8.08 -7.03
C LEU A 298 -0.15 7.70 -8.37
N PHE A 299 1.14 8.02 -8.56
CA PHE A 299 1.84 7.83 -9.83
C PHE A 299 3.22 7.15 -9.70
N ALA A 300 3.98 7.39 -8.64
CA ALA A 300 5.39 6.96 -8.56
C ALA A 300 5.53 5.43 -8.47
N ARG A 301 4.60 4.75 -7.81
CA ARG A 301 4.58 3.28 -7.76
C ARG A 301 4.31 2.69 -9.15
N ALA A 302 3.40 3.29 -9.93
CA ALA A 302 3.14 2.90 -11.31
C ALA A 302 4.36 3.16 -12.20
N LEU A 303 5.06 4.30 -12.04
CA LEU A 303 6.31 4.59 -12.75
C LEU A 303 7.37 3.53 -12.48
N GLY A 304 7.50 3.07 -11.22
CA GLY A 304 8.39 1.96 -10.87
C GLY A 304 8.04 0.67 -11.61
N GLY A 305 6.76 0.31 -11.68
CA GLY A 305 6.27 -0.85 -12.44
C GLY A 305 6.56 -0.74 -13.94
N ILE A 306 6.25 0.41 -14.56
CA ILE A 306 6.52 0.69 -15.99
C ILE A 306 8.02 0.61 -16.28
N ALA A 307 8.85 1.25 -15.43
CA ALA A 307 10.31 1.19 -15.59
C ALA A 307 10.84 -0.24 -15.41
N GLY A 308 10.27 -1.01 -14.47
CA GLY A 308 10.56 -2.44 -14.26
C GLY A 308 10.24 -3.28 -15.48
N ASP A 309 9.07 -3.05 -16.10
CA ASP A 309 8.66 -3.75 -17.32
C ASP A 309 9.53 -3.37 -18.50
N TRP A 310 9.89 -2.09 -18.65
CA TRP A 310 10.83 -1.64 -19.68
C TRP A 310 12.20 -2.29 -19.51
N ALA A 311 12.77 -2.28 -18.30
CA ALA A 311 14.03 -2.94 -18.01
C ALA A 311 13.95 -4.45 -18.25
N GLY A 312 12.82 -5.07 -17.94
CA GLY A 312 12.55 -6.48 -18.19
C GLY A 312 12.52 -6.84 -19.68
N ARG A 313 11.89 -5.99 -20.51
CA ARG A 313 11.88 -6.18 -21.98
C ARG A 313 13.27 -6.01 -22.60
N ARG A 314 14.09 -5.11 -22.05
CA ARG A 314 15.41 -4.79 -22.62
C ARG A 314 16.51 -5.74 -22.14
N TRP A 315 16.48 -6.17 -20.89
CA TRP A 315 17.57 -6.90 -20.24
C TRP A 315 17.10 -8.11 -19.40
N GLY A 316 15.88 -8.60 -19.63
CA GLY A 316 15.29 -9.72 -18.90
C GLY A 316 15.10 -9.46 -17.40
N LEU A 317 14.96 -10.53 -16.64
CA LEU A 317 14.77 -10.44 -15.17
C LEU A 317 15.96 -9.80 -14.48
N GLY A 318 17.18 -10.00 -14.97
CA GLY A 318 18.38 -9.32 -14.48
C GLY A 318 18.30 -7.81 -14.59
N GLY A 319 17.65 -7.28 -15.64
CA GLY A 319 17.41 -5.84 -15.81
C GLY A 319 16.47 -5.29 -14.73
N ARG A 320 15.39 -6.01 -14.41
CA ARG A 320 14.47 -5.62 -13.32
C ARG A 320 15.18 -5.60 -11.97
N SER A 321 16.02 -6.61 -11.69
CA SER A 321 16.80 -6.68 -10.45
C SER A 321 17.79 -5.53 -10.32
N ARG A 322 18.52 -5.18 -11.41
CA ARG A 322 19.46 -4.03 -11.41
C ARG A 322 18.71 -2.71 -11.17
N LEU A 323 17.54 -2.53 -11.81
CA LEU A 323 16.72 -1.35 -11.58
C LEU A 323 16.24 -1.28 -10.13
N LEU A 324 15.82 -2.40 -9.54
CA LEU A 324 15.44 -2.47 -8.13
C LEU A 324 16.60 -2.06 -7.22
N GLY A 325 17.81 -2.61 -7.46
CA GLY A 325 19.02 -2.23 -6.72
C GLY A 325 19.35 -0.75 -6.83
N LEU A 326 19.26 -0.19 -8.05
CA LEU A 326 19.52 1.23 -8.29
C LEU A 326 18.47 2.12 -7.56
N THR A 327 17.20 1.80 -7.64
CA THR A 327 16.16 2.61 -6.98
C THR A 327 16.30 2.60 -5.46
N ILE A 328 16.58 1.44 -4.83
CA ILE A 328 16.81 1.34 -3.39
C ILE A 328 18.13 2.03 -2.99
N PHE A 329 19.18 1.94 -3.81
CA PHE A 329 20.42 2.64 -3.54
C PHE A 329 20.24 4.17 -3.54
N LEU A 330 19.55 4.71 -4.55
CA LEU A 330 19.24 6.15 -4.64
C LEU A 330 18.30 6.59 -3.51
N GLU A 331 17.34 5.77 -3.14
CA GLU A 331 16.49 5.98 -1.97
C GLU A 331 17.35 6.20 -0.71
N GLY A 332 18.24 5.25 -0.41
CA GLY A 332 19.10 5.33 0.77
C GLY A 332 20.03 6.55 0.78
N LEU A 333 20.61 6.92 -0.39
CA LEU A 333 21.40 8.14 -0.52
C LEU A 333 20.56 9.41 -0.24
N MET A 334 19.33 9.47 -0.73
CA MET A 334 18.45 10.63 -0.50
C MET A 334 18.00 10.70 0.97
N VAL A 335 17.79 9.57 1.65
CA VAL A 335 17.49 9.53 3.08
C VAL A 335 18.70 10.03 3.89
N ILE A 336 19.95 9.64 3.52
CA ILE A 336 21.18 10.15 4.13
C ILE A 336 21.30 11.67 3.92
N LEU A 337 21.07 12.14 2.69
CA LEU A 337 21.08 13.57 2.38
C LEU A 337 20.04 14.33 3.21
N PHE A 338 18.79 13.87 3.23
CA PHE A 338 17.71 14.46 4.02
C PHE A 338 18.10 14.60 5.50
N SER A 339 18.75 13.58 6.07
CA SER A 339 19.15 13.56 7.47
C SER A 339 20.17 14.66 7.84
N ARG A 340 20.89 15.22 6.86
CA ARG A 340 21.94 16.23 7.06
C ARG A 340 21.50 17.66 6.77
N LEU A 341 20.32 17.83 6.17
CA LEU A 341 19.81 19.13 5.81
C LEU A 341 19.07 19.78 6.98
N THR A 342 19.46 21.00 7.31
CA THR A 342 18.88 21.80 8.40
C THR A 342 17.98 22.92 7.88
N VAL A 343 18.01 23.21 6.58
CA VAL A 343 17.16 24.21 5.93
C VAL A 343 15.94 23.55 5.31
N LEU A 344 14.76 24.04 5.62
CA LEU A 344 13.47 23.41 5.27
C LEU A 344 13.30 23.16 3.76
N GLY A 345 13.64 24.14 2.89
CA GLY A 345 13.45 24.02 1.44
C GLY A 345 14.26 22.83 0.84
N PRO A 346 15.61 22.83 0.98
CA PRO A 346 16.43 21.71 0.55
C PRO A 346 16.05 20.36 1.19
N ALA A 347 15.67 20.37 2.49
CA ALA A 347 15.23 19.16 3.18
C ALA A 347 13.94 18.61 2.57
N THR A 348 12.97 19.48 2.25
CA THR A 348 11.73 19.08 1.56
C THR A 348 12.02 18.50 0.18
N LEU A 349 12.95 19.08 -0.59
CA LEU A 349 13.32 18.54 -1.90
C LEU A 349 13.96 17.14 -1.77
N ALA A 350 14.89 16.96 -0.82
CA ALA A 350 15.50 15.65 -0.55
C ALA A 350 14.45 14.64 -0.07
N PHE A 351 13.48 15.06 0.75
CA PHE A 351 12.35 14.27 1.19
C PHE A 351 11.48 13.78 0.02
N LEU A 352 11.18 14.67 -0.93
CA LEU A 352 10.44 14.31 -2.16
C LEU A 352 11.23 13.33 -3.03
N LEU A 353 12.53 13.54 -3.20
CA LEU A 353 13.36 12.66 -4.02
C LEU A 353 13.46 11.25 -3.42
N PHE A 354 13.69 11.13 -2.10
CA PHE A 354 13.70 9.80 -1.52
C PHE A 354 12.31 9.14 -1.57
N GLY A 355 11.22 9.90 -1.35
CA GLY A 355 9.86 9.40 -1.48
C GLY A 355 9.55 8.86 -2.88
N LEU A 356 10.02 9.54 -3.93
CA LEU A 356 9.93 9.07 -5.29
C LEU A 356 10.60 7.70 -5.47
N PHE A 357 11.85 7.56 -4.98
CA PHE A 357 12.59 6.30 -5.12
C PHE A 357 11.99 5.18 -4.26
N VAL A 358 11.50 5.48 -3.04
CA VAL A 358 10.74 4.54 -2.19
C VAL A 358 9.55 3.95 -2.95
N CYS A 359 8.68 4.81 -3.47
CA CYS A 359 7.49 4.36 -4.20
C CYS A 359 7.85 3.60 -5.48
N MET A 360 8.86 4.07 -6.24
CA MET A 360 9.35 3.36 -7.42
C MET A 360 9.91 1.98 -7.07
N ALA A 361 10.74 1.85 -6.02
CA ALA A 361 11.30 0.58 -5.57
C ALA A 361 10.19 -0.41 -5.17
N CYS A 362 9.14 0.06 -4.49
CA CYS A 362 7.96 -0.75 -4.19
C CYS A 362 7.28 -1.27 -5.47
N GLY A 363 7.14 -0.43 -6.51
CA GLY A 363 6.59 -0.81 -7.80
C GLY A 363 7.44 -1.84 -8.54
N VAL A 364 8.75 -1.63 -8.58
CA VAL A 364 9.71 -2.57 -9.21
C VAL A 364 9.72 -3.92 -8.47
N THR A 365 9.66 -3.93 -7.13
CA THR A 365 9.61 -5.17 -6.34
C THR A 365 8.46 -6.05 -6.78
N PHE A 366 7.24 -5.49 -6.86
CA PHE A 366 6.06 -6.26 -7.27
C PHE A 366 5.97 -6.54 -8.78
N ALA A 367 6.82 -5.93 -9.60
CA ALA A 367 7.05 -6.35 -10.98
C ALA A 367 7.96 -7.61 -11.07
N VAL A 368 8.73 -7.93 -10.00
CA VAL A 368 9.62 -9.10 -9.95
C VAL A 368 8.94 -10.30 -9.25
N VAL A 369 8.22 -10.06 -8.15
CA VAL A 369 7.62 -11.11 -7.30
C VAL A 369 6.83 -12.18 -8.07
N PRO A 370 5.89 -11.83 -8.99
CA PRO A 370 5.09 -12.84 -9.71
C PRO A 370 5.91 -13.73 -10.64
N LEU A 371 7.09 -13.29 -11.03
CA LEU A 371 7.95 -14.00 -11.99
C LEU A 371 8.87 -15.02 -11.31
N ILE A 372 9.10 -14.88 -10.00
CA ILE A 372 9.96 -15.82 -9.24
C ILE A 372 9.19 -17.09 -8.90
N CYS A 373 7.95 -16.96 -8.43
CA CYS A 373 7.12 -18.10 -8.04
C CYS A 373 5.76 -18.07 -8.74
N PRO A 374 5.68 -18.34 -10.06
CA PRO A 374 4.43 -18.22 -10.81
C PRO A 374 3.29 -19.12 -10.30
N ARG A 375 3.62 -20.26 -9.65
CA ARG A 375 2.65 -21.20 -9.07
C ARG A 375 2.17 -20.78 -7.68
N ALA A 376 2.94 -19.95 -6.97
CA ALA A 376 2.72 -19.55 -5.58
C ALA A 376 2.77 -18.02 -5.39
N VAL A 377 2.27 -17.26 -6.37
CA VAL A 377 2.34 -15.78 -6.39
C VAL A 377 1.74 -15.15 -5.13
N GLY A 378 0.58 -15.65 -4.66
CA GLY A 378 -0.07 -15.15 -3.45
C GLY A 378 0.78 -15.32 -2.20
N SER A 379 1.34 -16.53 -2.00
CA SER A 379 2.23 -16.85 -0.88
C SER A 379 3.54 -16.05 -0.94
N ALA A 380 4.16 -15.94 -2.12
CA ALA A 380 5.37 -15.13 -2.32
C ALA A 380 5.10 -13.64 -2.02
N SER A 381 3.99 -13.10 -2.52
CA SER A 381 3.57 -11.71 -2.24
C SER A 381 3.29 -11.47 -0.75
N GLY A 382 2.71 -12.46 -0.06
CA GLY A 382 2.47 -12.41 1.38
C GLY A 382 3.76 -12.36 2.18
N ILE A 383 4.73 -13.24 1.87
CA ILE A 383 6.04 -13.27 2.53
C ILE A 383 6.78 -11.95 2.27
N VAL A 384 6.90 -11.52 1.01
CA VAL A 384 7.58 -10.28 0.65
C VAL A 384 6.89 -9.06 1.31
N GLY A 385 5.55 -9.03 1.30
CA GLY A 385 4.78 -8.00 1.97
C GLY A 385 5.02 -7.92 3.48
N ALA A 386 5.20 -9.07 4.16
CA ALA A 386 5.56 -9.12 5.57
C ALA A 386 6.94 -8.49 5.84
N GLY A 387 7.89 -8.60 4.87
CA GLY A 387 9.19 -7.95 4.93
C GLY A 387 9.11 -6.44 5.10
N GLY A 388 8.18 -5.79 4.39
CA GLY A 388 7.95 -4.36 4.53
C GLY A 388 7.57 -3.95 5.96
N ASN A 389 6.69 -4.71 6.60
CA ASN A 389 6.32 -4.42 8.01
C ASN A 389 7.46 -4.69 8.97
N LEU A 390 8.23 -5.77 8.77
CA LEU A 390 9.41 -6.02 9.60
C LEU A 390 10.43 -4.89 9.45
N GLY A 391 10.69 -4.43 8.22
CA GLY A 391 11.54 -3.26 7.95
C GLY A 391 11.10 -2.03 8.72
N ALA A 392 9.79 -1.75 8.72
CA ALA A 392 9.22 -0.63 9.48
C ALA A 392 9.37 -0.81 11.00
N VAL A 393 9.21 -2.02 11.53
CA VAL A 393 9.46 -2.30 12.95
C VAL A 393 10.91 -2.03 13.32
N LEU A 394 11.86 -2.51 12.51
CA LEU A 394 13.30 -2.28 12.74
C LEU A 394 13.65 -0.79 12.63
N ALA A 395 13.11 -0.09 11.64
CA ALA A 395 13.29 1.35 11.50
C ALA A 395 12.68 2.12 12.69
N ALA A 396 11.50 1.75 13.16
CA ALA A 396 10.86 2.37 14.32
C ALA A 396 11.70 2.24 15.60
N MET A 397 12.49 1.16 15.72
CA MET A 397 13.44 1.01 16.84
C MET A 397 14.53 2.09 16.85
N LEU A 398 14.99 2.56 15.67
CA LEU A 398 15.93 3.67 15.57
C LEU A 398 15.32 4.97 16.11
N PHE A 399 14.06 5.25 15.72
CA PHE A 399 13.35 6.46 16.15
C PHE A 399 12.89 6.43 17.62
N LYS A 400 12.73 5.23 18.18
CA LYS A 400 12.42 5.03 19.60
C LYS A 400 13.63 5.36 20.49
N SER A 401 14.86 5.13 20.02
CA SER A 401 16.06 5.27 20.83
C SER A 401 16.25 6.70 21.35
N GLU A 402 16.44 6.84 22.67
CA GLU A 402 16.69 8.14 23.32
C GLU A 402 18.10 8.67 23.01
N SER A 403 19.05 7.79 22.72
CA SER A 403 20.43 8.15 22.35
C SER A 403 20.57 8.72 20.94
N LEU A 404 19.56 8.51 20.06
CA LEU A 404 19.57 8.99 18.69
C LEU A 404 18.65 10.21 18.53
N SER A 405 19.16 11.29 17.93
CA SER A 405 18.30 12.34 17.40
C SER A 405 17.52 11.82 16.19
N GLY A 406 16.41 12.48 15.84
CA GLY A 406 15.65 12.12 14.64
C GLY A 406 16.50 12.12 13.37
N SER A 407 17.41 13.10 13.24
CA SER A 407 18.36 13.22 12.14
C SER A 407 19.30 12.01 12.07
N ASN A 408 19.88 11.59 13.21
CA ASN A 408 20.77 10.43 13.27
C ASN A 408 20.00 9.11 13.05
N ALA A 409 18.72 9.04 13.42
CA ALA A 409 17.87 7.89 13.11
C ALA A 409 17.65 7.76 11.59
N PHE A 410 17.37 8.87 10.88
CA PHE A 410 17.30 8.88 9.42
C PHE A 410 18.65 8.54 8.77
N LEU A 411 19.78 9.03 9.32
CA LEU A 411 21.11 8.67 8.81
C LEU A 411 21.36 7.16 8.89
N ALA A 412 21.10 6.56 10.05
CA ALA A 412 21.27 5.11 10.25
C ALA A 412 20.34 4.31 9.33
N LEU A 413 19.08 4.76 9.18
CA LEU A 413 18.10 4.16 8.26
C LEU A 413 18.61 4.21 6.82
N GLY A 414 19.05 5.38 6.33
CA GLY A 414 19.57 5.53 4.97
C GLY A 414 20.82 4.66 4.73
N GLY A 415 21.71 4.55 5.69
CA GLY A 415 22.87 3.64 5.62
C GLY A 415 22.46 2.18 5.51
N ALA A 416 21.46 1.74 6.28
CA ALA A 416 20.91 0.38 6.21
C ALA A 416 20.24 0.10 4.86
N VAL A 417 19.51 1.06 4.30
CA VAL A 417 18.87 0.96 2.98
C VAL A 417 19.94 0.83 1.88
N VAL A 418 21.00 1.67 1.90
CA VAL A 418 22.13 1.56 0.96
C VAL A 418 22.77 0.17 1.06
N ALA A 419 23.07 -0.31 2.26
CA ALA A 419 23.66 -1.63 2.45
C ALA A 419 22.76 -2.74 1.91
N THR A 420 21.43 -2.65 2.16
CA THR A 420 20.45 -3.62 1.68
C THR A 420 20.36 -3.65 0.16
N SER A 421 20.53 -2.53 -0.53
CA SER A 421 20.46 -2.47 -2.00
C SER A 421 21.44 -3.43 -2.69
N PHE A 422 22.61 -3.68 -2.09
CA PHE A 422 23.60 -4.62 -2.64
C PHE A 422 23.16 -6.07 -2.61
N SER A 423 22.14 -6.42 -1.81
CA SER A 423 21.58 -7.79 -1.82
C SER A 423 20.89 -8.14 -3.16
N THR A 424 20.56 -7.15 -3.99
CA THR A 424 20.07 -7.38 -5.37
C THR A 424 21.10 -8.09 -6.25
N LEU A 425 22.39 -7.99 -5.95
CA LEU A 425 23.44 -8.71 -6.68
C LEU A 425 23.38 -10.23 -6.45
N LEU A 426 22.71 -10.67 -5.38
CA LEU A 426 22.47 -12.08 -5.08
C LEU A 426 21.23 -12.65 -5.79
N LEU A 427 20.38 -11.78 -6.38
CA LEU A 427 19.21 -12.22 -7.16
C LEU A 427 19.69 -12.78 -8.50
N ARG A 428 19.81 -14.10 -8.56
CA ARG A 428 20.20 -14.83 -9.77
C ARG A 428 18.98 -15.46 -10.42
N PHE A 429 18.83 -15.28 -11.74
CA PHE A 429 17.76 -15.85 -12.55
C PHE A 429 18.36 -16.81 -13.56
N ARG A 430 17.71 -17.97 -13.78
CA ARG A 430 18.09 -18.90 -14.84
C ARG A 430 17.62 -18.32 -16.17
N GLU A 431 18.39 -18.54 -17.27
CA GLU A 431 18.04 -18.03 -18.62
C GLU A 431 16.68 -18.55 -19.09
N ALA A 432 16.26 -19.73 -18.70
CA ALA A 432 14.94 -20.31 -18.99
C ALA A 432 13.76 -19.57 -18.31
N GLU A 433 14.02 -18.70 -17.31
CA GLU A 433 13.00 -17.89 -16.64
C GLU A 433 12.80 -16.51 -17.31
N SER A 434 13.66 -16.17 -18.30
CA SER A 434 13.48 -14.96 -19.11
C SER A 434 12.30 -15.19 -20.07
N PRO A 435 11.33 -14.24 -20.18
CA PRO A 435 10.28 -14.36 -21.19
C PRO A 435 10.96 -14.51 -22.55
N ALA A 436 10.57 -15.53 -23.30
CA ALA A 436 11.03 -15.69 -24.68
C ALA A 436 10.83 -14.37 -25.42
N ALA A 437 11.85 -13.91 -26.15
CA ALA A 437 11.72 -12.82 -27.09
C ALA A 437 10.46 -13.05 -27.95
N PRO A 438 9.70 -12.00 -28.34
CA PRO A 438 8.53 -12.19 -29.17
C PRO A 438 8.94 -13.04 -30.37
N MET A 439 8.28 -14.21 -30.54
CA MET A 439 8.50 -15.06 -31.72
C MET A 439 8.36 -14.17 -32.93
N GLY A 440 9.45 -14.08 -33.66
CA GLY A 440 9.54 -13.32 -34.88
C GLY A 440 8.37 -13.68 -35.79
N ALA A 441 7.92 -12.68 -36.55
CA ALA A 441 6.87 -12.78 -37.52
C ALA A 441 6.98 -14.12 -38.28
N ILE A 442 5.87 -14.88 -38.23
CA ILE A 442 5.70 -16.06 -39.08
C ILE A 442 6.05 -15.64 -40.52
N PRO A 443 7.00 -16.27 -41.21
CA PRO A 443 7.25 -15.97 -42.61
C PRO A 443 5.96 -16.27 -43.39
N VAL A 444 5.36 -15.27 -43.99
CA VAL A 444 4.29 -15.45 -44.96
C VAL A 444 4.88 -16.33 -46.07
N PRO A 445 4.31 -17.50 -46.40
CA PRO A 445 4.77 -18.27 -47.54
C PRO A 445 4.53 -17.43 -48.79
N MET A 446 5.60 -17.09 -49.49
CA MET A 446 5.50 -16.54 -50.84
C MET A 446 4.80 -17.57 -51.68
N SER A 447 3.61 -17.26 -52.22
CA SER A 447 2.97 -17.98 -53.28
C SER A 447 3.89 -17.90 -54.52
N ALA A 448 4.36 -19.07 -54.93
CA ALA A 448 4.95 -19.23 -56.26
C ALA A 448 3.81 -19.17 -57.25
N ASP A 449 3.87 -18.18 -58.11
CA ASP A 449 3.32 -18.20 -59.48
C ASP A 449 4.47 -18.26 -60.47
#